data_c606ccab4200bf1c27e42c4dd53d567b
#
_entry.id   c606ccab4200bf1c27e42c4dd53d567b
#
_cell.length_a   1.000
_cell.length_b   1.000
_cell.length_c   1.000
_cell.angle_alpha   90.00
_cell.angle_beta   90.00
_cell.angle_gamma   90.00
#
_symmetry.space_group_name_H-M   'P 1'
#
loop_
_entity.id
_entity.type
_entity.pdbx_description
1 polymer ?
#
loop_
_entity_poly.entity_id
_entity_poly.type
_entity_poly.pdbx_seq_one_letter_code
_entity_poly.pdbx_strand_id
1 'polypeptide(L)'
;MKHIQAYQHGDYHIGNMMIDRGGQLYVIDFNRNDYGDPWEEFNRIVWCAQKAPLFATGMVNGYFDDNVPMVFWRLLALYISSNTLSSVYWAIPFGQDEVNIMLNQAKEVLAWYDNMRNPVPIWYRGIK
;
A
#
# COMPACT_ATOMS: atom_id res chain seq x y z
N MET A 1 20.17 -15.27 -0.50
CA MET A 1 18.76 -15.26 -0.07
C MET A 1 17.90 -15.81 -1.21
N LYS A 2 17.20 -16.91 -0.99
CA LYS A 2 16.25 -17.38 -2.00
C LYS A 2 15.12 -16.37 -2.08
N HIS A 3 14.95 -15.74 -3.24
CA HIS A 3 13.77 -14.91 -3.50
C HIS A 3 12.54 -15.82 -3.54
N ILE A 4 11.71 -15.71 -2.53
CA ILE A 4 10.43 -16.42 -2.49
C ILE A 4 9.45 -15.59 -3.33
N GLN A 5 9.03 -16.16 -4.46
CA GLN A 5 7.92 -15.60 -5.22
C GLN A 5 6.61 -16.13 -4.65
N ALA A 6 5.64 -15.24 -4.50
CA ALA A 6 4.29 -15.55 -4.08
C ALA A 6 3.28 -15.12 -5.14
N TYR A 7 2.12 -15.78 -5.14
CA TYR A 7 0.98 -15.33 -5.93
C TYR A 7 0.47 -14.02 -5.37
N GLN A 8 0.34 -13.03 -6.25
CA GLN A 8 -0.13 -11.68 -5.90
C GLN A 8 -1.51 -11.43 -6.50
N HIS A 9 -2.35 -10.72 -5.77
CA HIS A 9 -3.61 -10.16 -6.27
C HIS A 9 -3.36 -9.10 -7.37
N GLY A 10 -2.32 -8.29 -7.20
CA GLY A 10 -1.90 -7.25 -8.13
C GLY A 10 -2.61 -5.91 -7.97
N ASP A 11 -3.74 -5.87 -7.24
CA ASP A 11 -4.50 -4.64 -6.97
C ASP A 11 -5.20 -4.73 -5.60
N TYR A 12 -4.42 -5.10 -4.59
CA TYR A 12 -4.90 -5.38 -3.24
C TYR A 12 -5.07 -4.10 -2.42
N HIS A 13 -6.30 -3.58 -2.41
CA HIS A 13 -6.67 -2.38 -1.65
C HIS A 13 -8.12 -2.47 -1.16
N ILE A 14 -8.50 -1.57 -0.27
CA ILE A 14 -9.80 -1.54 0.39
C ILE A 14 -10.98 -1.47 -0.61
N GLY A 15 -10.80 -0.89 -1.79
CA GLY A 15 -11.81 -0.84 -2.85
C GLY A 15 -12.14 -2.20 -3.48
N ASN A 16 -11.26 -3.20 -3.30
CA ASN A 16 -11.44 -4.58 -3.76
C ASN A 16 -11.75 -5.55 -2.62
N MET A 17 -12.28 -5.05 -1.52
CA MET A 17 -12.67 -5.83 -0.35
C MET A 17 -14.14 -5.58 -0.03
N MET A 18 -14.82 -6.65 0.38
CA MET A 18 -16.21 -6.62 0.82
C MET A 18 -16.35 -7.36 2.15
N ILE A 19 -17.21 -6.84 3.02
CA ILE A 19 -17.54 -7.49 4.28
C ILE A 19 -19.05 -7.77 4.27
N ASP A 20 -19.43 -9.02 4.55
CA ASP A 20 -20.83 -9.39 4.66
C ASP A 20 -21.42 -9.01 6.04
N ARG A 21 -22.71 -9.25 6.21
CA ARG A 21 -23.41 -8.94 7.48
C ARG A 21 -22.90 -9.75 8.68
N GLY A 22 -22.27 -10.89 8.42
CA GLY A 22 -21.66 -11.75 9.44
C GLY A 22 -20.22 -11.34 9.79
N GLY A 23 -19.66 -10.31 9.13
CA GLY A 23 -18.28 -9.85 9.33
C GLY A 23 -17.23 -10.64 8.52
N GLN A 24 -17.66 -11.50 7.59
CA GLN A 24 -16.73 -12.22 6.71
C GLN A 24 -16.16 -11.29 5.64
N LEU A 25 -14.81 -11.27 5.52
CA LEU A 25 -14.09 -10.52 4.50
C LEU A 25 -13.98 -11.33 3.20
N TYR A 26 -14.26 -10.67 2.09
CA TYR A 26 -14.06 -11.18 0.73
C TYR A 26 -13.13 -10.25 -0.03
N VAL A 27 -12.20 -10.82 -0.78
CA VAL A 27 -11.32 -10.09 -1.70
C VAL A 27 -11.75 -10.40 -3.12
N ILE A 28 -11.96 -9.37 -3.92
CA ILE A 28 -12.46 -9.46 -5.29
C ILE A 28 -11.49 -8.83 -6.29
N ASP A 29 -11.76 -8.99 -7.59
CA ASP A 29 -11.04 -8.39 -8.71
C ASP A 29 -9.56 -8.81 -8.80
N PHE A 30 -9.35 -10.09 -9.14
CA PHE A 30 -8.01 -10.70 -9.35
C PHE A 30 -7.45 -10.50 -10.77
N ASN A 31 -7.96 -9.55 -11.55
CA ASN A 31 -7.62 -9.39 -12.96
C ASN A 31 -6.14 -9.02 -13.21
N ARG A 32 -5.45 -8.49 -12.21
CA ARG A 32 -4.03 -8.11 -12.26
C ARG A 32 -3.12 -9.07 -11.52
N ASN A 33 -3.58 -10.32 -11.31
CA ASN A 33 -2.80 -11.32 -10.60
C ASN A 33 -1.46 -11.61 -11.28
N ASP A 34 -0.46 -11.88 -10.47
CA ASP A 34 0.91 -12.12 -10.90
C ASP A 34 1.68 -12.91 -9.83
N TYR A 35 2.94 -13.16 -10.07
CA TYR A 35 3.87 -13.75 -9.11
C TYR A 35 5.02 -12.81 -8.85
N GLY A 36 5.35 -12.56 -7.61
CA GLY A 36 6.43 -11.65 -7.25
C GLY A 36 6.75 -11.65 -5.76
N ASP A 37 7.42 -10.60 -5.31
CA ASP A 37 7.72 -10.38 -3.91
C ASP A 37 6.40 -10.21 -3.12
N PRO A 38 6.12 -11.07 -2.12
CA PRO A 38 4.89 -10.95 -1.34
C PRO A 38 4.73 -9.59 -0.64
N TRP A 39 5.81 -8.90 -0.36
CA TRP A 39 5.76 -7.58 0.28
C TRP A 39 5.41 -6.45 -0.71
N GLU A 40 5.66 -6.64 -1.98
CA GLU A 40 5.24 -5.70 -3.04
C GLU A 40 3.72 -5.54 -3.09
N GLU A 41 2.96 -6.57 -2.72
CA GLU A 41 1.51 -6.54 -2.63
C GLU A 41 0.98 -5.39 -1.74
N PHE A 42 1.77 -4.96 -0.76
CA PHE A 42 1.43 -3.85 0.13
C PHE A 42 1.56 -2.47 -0.52
N ASN A 43 2.02 -2.35 -1.76
CA ASN A 43 2.19 -1.04 -2.40
C ASN A 43 0.89 -0.24 -2.51
N ARG A 44 -0.26 -0.91 -2.56
CA ARG A 44 -1.59 -0.30 -2.61
C ARG A 44 -2.14 0.10 -1.23
N ILE A 45 -1.39 -0.13 -0.16
CA ILE A 45 -1.81 0.22 1.21
C ILE A 45 -2.03 1.74 1.38
N VAL A 46 -1.45 2.55 0.50
CA VAL A 46 -1.68 4.00 0.44
C VAL A 46 -3.17 4.33 0.41
N TRP A 47 -3.95 3.63 -0.42
CA TRP A 47 -5.40 3.82 -0.53
C TRP A 47 -6.14 3.47 0.77
N CYS A 48 -5.68 2.44 1.46
CA CYS A 48 -6.22 2.05 2.77
C CYS A 48 -5.85 3.07 3.83
N ALA A 49 -4.59 3.50 3.88
CA ALA A 49 -4.08 4.42 4.89
C ALA A 49 -4.72 5.82 4.80
N GLN A 50 -5.00 6.29 3.59
CA GLN A 50 -5.69 7.57 3.38
C GLN A 50 -7.09 7.60 3.98
N LYS A 51 -7.81 6.49 3.90
CA LYS A 51 -9.21 6.38 4.34
C LYS A 51 -9.37 5.81 5.74
N ALA A 52 -8.53 4.85 6.09
CA ALA A 52 -8.67 4.07 7.33
C ALA A 52 -7.28 3.63 7.84
N PRO A 53 -6.51 4.54 8.46
CA PRO A 53 -5.14 4.23 8.90
C PRO A 53 -5.07 3.09 9.91
N LEU A 54 -6.08 2.90 10.75
CA LEU A 54 -6.14 1.75 11.66
C LEU A 54 -6.34 0.43 10.94
N PHE A 55 -7.10 0.43 9.86
CA PHE A 55 -7.26 -0.75 9.00
C PHE A 55 -5.94 -1.11 8.30
N ALA A 56 -5.24 -0.12 7.75
CA ALA A 56 -3.92 -0.31 7.16
C ALA A 56 -2.91 -0.86 8.18
N THR A 57 -2.91 -0.32 9.41
CA THR A 57 -2.09 -0.84 10.52
C THR A 57 -2.42 -2.30 10.81
N GLY A 58 -3.71 -2.65 10.87
CA GLY A 58 -4.16 -4.02 11.09
C GLY A 58 -3.74 -4.99 9.98
N MET A 59 -3.76 -4.55 8.72
CA MET A 59 -3.27 -5.35 7.59
C MET A 59 -1.79 -5.75 7.76
N VAL A 60 -0.95 -4.78 8.12
CA VAL A 60 0.49 -5.02 8.32
C VAL A 60 0.73 -5.91 9.53
N ASN A 61 0.13 -5.57 10.67
CA ASN A 61 0.29 -6.34 11.91
C ASN A 61 -0.23 -7.76 11.78
N GLY A 62 -1.35 -7.96 11.10
CA GLY A 62 -1.92 -9.29 10.86
C GLY A 62 -1.02 -10.17 9.99
N TYR A 63 -0.39 -9.59 8.98
CA TYR A 63 0.53 -10.32 8.12
C TYR A 63 1.81 -10.77 8.85
N PHE A 64 2.34 -9.93 9.74
CA PHE A 64 3.59 -10.18 10.45
C PHE A 64 3.42 -10.71 11.88
N ASP A 65 2.21 -11.02 12.30
CA ASP A 65 1.91 -11.44 13.67
C ASP A 65 2.50 -10.46 14.71
N ASP A 66 2.25 -9.17 14.49
CA ASP A 66 2.72 -8.03 15.29
C ASP A 66 4.25 -7.83 15.35
N ASN A 67 5.01 -8.58 14.55
CA ASN A 67 6.47 -8.51 14.49
C ASN A 67 6.96 -8.00 13.14
N VAL A 68 6.73 -6.74 12.85
CA VAL A 68 7.07 -6.14 11.56
C VAL A 68 8.56 -5.85 11.46
N PRO A 69 9.30 -6.48 10.53
CA PRO A 69 10.73 -6.24 10.40
C PRO A 69 11.04 -4.87 9.79
N MET A 70 12.09 -4.21 10.25
CA MET A 70 12.49 -2.89 9.71
C MET A 70 12.77 -2.93 8.21
N VAL A 71 13.27 -4.05 7.68
CA VAL A 71 13.53 -4.19 6.24
C VAL A 71 12.23 -4.14 5.42
N PHE A 72 11.10 -4.61 5.96
CA PHE A 72 9.79 -4.46 5.32
C PHE A 72 9.45 -2.97 5.13
N TRP A 73 9.60 -2.15 6.16
CA TRP A 73 9.30 -0.73 6.08
C TRP A 73 10.15 -0.01 5.04
N ARG A 74 11.42 -0.35 4.94
CA ARG A 74 12.33 0.21 3.94
C ARG A 74 11.94 -0.18 2.52
N LEU A 75 11.60 -1.45 2.31
CA LEU A 75 11.14 -1.94 1.01
C LEU A 75 9.77 -1.36 0.64
N LEU A 76 8.85 -1.27 1.59
CA LEU A 76 7.54 -0.66 1.37
C LEU A 76 7.67 0.81 0.96
N ALA A 77 8.54 1.58 1.62
CA ALA A 77 8.81 2.96 1.24
C ALA A 77 9.33 3.07 -0.20
N LEU A 78 10.22 2.15 -0.60
CA LEU A 78 10.72 2.08 -1.98
C LEU A 78 9.60 1.77 -2.99
N TYR A 79 8.80 0.74 -2.73
CA TYR A 79 7.70 0.34 -3.60
C TYR A 79 6.65 1.44 -3.74
N ILE A 80 6.27 2.09 -2.64
CA ILE A 80 5.31 3.21 -2.65
C ILE A 80 5.89 4.40 -3.43
N SER A 81 7.15 4.73 -3.25
CA SER A 81 7.80 5.82 -3.97
C SER A 81 7.82 5.57 -5.48
N SER A 82 8.21 4.37 -5.90
CA SER A 82 8.20 3.98 -7.30
C SER A 82 6.79 4.02 -7.90
N ASN A 83 5.82 3.46 -7.20
CA ASN A 83 4.42 3.46 -7.65
C ASN A 83 3.83 4.89 -7.72
N THR A 84 4.19 5.75 -6.78
CA THR A 84 3.74 7.15 -6.76
C THR A 84 4.27 7.93 -7.97
N LEU A 85 5.55 7.78 -8.30
CA LEU A 85 6.15 8.38 -9.48
C LEU A 85 5.50 7.88 -10.77
N SER A 86 5.30 6.57 -10.87
CA SER A 86 4.62 5.95 -12.03
C SER A 86 3.19 6.45 -12.18
N SER A 87 2.48 6.67 -11.08
CA SER A 87 1.10 7.15 -11.08
C SER A 87 0.97 8.57 -11.64
N VAL A 88 1.92 9.46 -11.35
CA VAL A 88 1.95 10.81 -11.93
C VAL A 88 2.10 10.74 -13.45
N TYR A 89 3.03 9.92 -13.93
CA TYR A 89 3.23 9.72 -15.38
C TYR A 89 1.99 9.11 -16.04
N TRP A 90 1.41 8.09 -15.41
CA TRP A 90 0.18 7.45 -15.90
C TRP A 90 -0.99 8.42 -16.03
N ALA A 91 -1.08 9.41 -15.15
CA ALA A 91 -2.18 10.38 -15.13
C ALA A 91 -2.15 11.39 -16.29
N ILE A 92 -0.98 11.61 -16.92
CA ILE A 92 -0.80 12.63 -17.96
C ILE A 92 -1.84 12.53 -19.09
N PRO A 93 -2.12 11.35 -19.70
CA PRO A 93 -3.10 11.23 -20.77
C PRO A 93 -4.55 11.52 -20.34
N PHE A 94 -4.84 11.48 -19.04
CA PHE A 94 -6.18 11.68 -18.48
C PHE A 94 -6.49 13.14 -18.12
N GLY A 95 -5.53 14.05 -18.29
CA GLY A 95 -5.69 15.48 -18.10
C GLY A 95 -5.07 16.02 -16.81
N GLN A 96 -5.05 17.36 -16.71
CA GLN A 96 -4.37 18.08 -15.62
C GLN A 96 -5.01 17.80 -14.25
N ASP A 97 -6.32 17.61 -14.18
CA ASP A 97 -7.01 17.35 -12.91
C ASP A 97 -6.54 16.02 -12.31
N GLU A 98 -6.38 14.99 -13.14
CA GLU A 98 -5.87 13.68 -12.70
C GLU A 98 -4.41 13.76 -12.28
N VAL A 99 -3.58 14.50 -13.00
CA VAL A 99 -2.20 14.78 -12.62
C VAL A 99 -2.14 15.46 -11.26
N ASN A 100 -2.99 16.44 -11.02
CA ASN A 100 -3.05 17.17 -9.75
C ASN A 100 -3.45 16.25 -8.58
N ILE A 101 -4.37 15.32 -8.80
CA ILE A 101 -4.76 14.30 -7.80
C ILE A 101 -3.54 13.45 -7.43
N MET A 102 -2.79 12.95 -8.41
CA MET A 102 -1.59 12.14 -8.18
C MET A 102 -0.46 12.92 -7.50
N LEU A 103 -0.28 14.19 -7.85
CA LEU A 103 0.70 15.08 -7.20
C LEU A 103 0.33 15.37 -5.74
N ASN A 104 -0.94 15.58 -5.44
CA ASN A 104 -1.41 15.74 -4.07
C ASN A 104 -1.22 14.48 -3.24
N GLN A 105 -1.49 13.31 -3.81
CA GLN A 105 -1.18 12.02 -3.17
C GLN A 105 0.32 11.88 -2.90
N ALA A 106 1.17 12.27 -3.84
CA ALA A 106 2.62 12.23 -3.67
C ALA A 106 3.09 13.12 -2.51
N LYS A 107 2.52 14.31 -2.35
CA LYS A 107 2.81 15.20 -1.22
C LYS A 107 2.39 14.58 0.12
N GLU A 108 1.25 13.95 0.17
CA GLU A 108 0.75 13.26 1.36
C GLU A 108 1.66 12.09 1.75
N VAL A 109 2.07 11.29 0.77
CA VAL A 109 3.03 10.18 0.97
C VAL A 109 4.35 10.70 1.52
N LEU A 110 4.90 11.77 0.97
CA LEU A 110 6.13 12.40 1.48
C LEU A 110 5.97 12.84 2.94
N ALA A 111 4.83 13.42 3.29
CA ALA A 111 4.55 13.82 4.67
C ALA A 111 4.48 12.62 5.62
N TRP A 112 3.94 11.48 5.18
CA TRP A 112 3.90 10.26 5.99
C TRP A 112 5.28 9.74 6.36
N TYR A 113 6.28 9.93 5.50
CA TYR A 113 7.66 9.46 5.67
C TYR A 113 8.62 10.57 6.12
N ASP A 114 8.11 11.69 6.60
CA ASP A 114 8.94 12.85 6.97
C ASP A 114 9.96 13.22 5.88
N ASN A 115 9.46 13.46 4.66
CA ASN A 115 10.29 13.68 3.47
C ASN A 115 11.31 12.55 3.22
N MET A 116 10.88 11.29 3.40
CA MET A 116 11.67 10.07 3.25
C MET A 116 12.84 9.91 4.25
N ARG A 117 12.81 10.64 5.36
CA ARG A 117 13.78 10.49 6.46
C ARG A 117 13.45 9.35 7.40
N ASN A 118 12.17 9.01 7.53
CA ASN A 118 11.70 7.93 8.39
C ASN A 118 11.06 6.82 7.55
N PRO A 119 11.57 5.57 7.60
CA PRO A 119 10.99 4.48 6.82
C PRO A 119 9.64 3.98 7.35
N VAL A 120 9.31 4.26 8.62
CA VAL A 120 8.02 3.89 9.21
C VAL A 120 7.05 5.06 9.02
N PRO A 121 5.95 4.87 8.28
CA PRO A 121 5.00 5.96 8.03
C PRO A 121 4.24 6.36 9.29
N ILE A 122 3.88 7.64 9.38
CA ILE A 122 3.18 8.19 10.56
C ILE A 122 1.78 7.60 10.78
N TRP A 123 1.15 7.06 9.73
CA TRP A 123 -0.16 6.41 9.88
C TRP A 123 -0.08 5.05 10.58
N TYR A 124 1.09 4.42 10.58
CA TYR A 124 1.28 3.15 11.29
C TYR A 124 1.26 3.38 12.80
N ARG A 125 0.35 2.72 13.45
CA ARG A 125 0.22 2.75 14.91
C ARG A 125 0.44 1.34 15.43
N GLY A 126 1.65 1.10 15.96
CA GLY A 126 1.94 -0.17 16.60
C GLY A 126 0.86 -0.51 17.62
N ILE A 127 0.47 -1.77 17.68
CA ILE A 127 -0.42 -2.25 18.75
C ILE A 127 0.39 -2.21 20.05
N LYS A 128 -0.08 -1.43 20.95
CA LYS A 128 0.43 -1.46 22.33
C LYS A 128 -0.42 -2.39 23.17
#